data_4a36f86e6dfc9ad20e72a47851bd420d
#
_entry.id   4a36f86e6dfc9ad20e72a47851bd420d
#
_cell.length_a   1.000
_cell.length_b   1.000
_cell.length_c   1.000
_cell.angle_alpha   90.00
_cell.angle_beta   90.00
_cell.angle_gamma   90.00
#
_symmetry.space_group_name_H-M   'P 1'
#
loop_
_entity.id
_entity.type
_entity.pdbx_description
1 polymer ?
#
loop_
_entity_poly.entity_id
_entity_poly.type
_entity_poly.pdbx_seq_one_letter_code
_entity_poly.pdbx_strand_id
1 'polypeptide(L)'
;MHDSESWNIAYPSKFRVLSRFPAITTLFLPLSRQVAITDPFLALVEALDLNTPAGEQGWLAGRPSKQNIQPGARGIWMSALCRRLMVETGFDPEVLKRKGKVIRDLAIELGWDREKFDGFDQPLQDRVSAFYASSNEAFAQEHWGVSWTSLFPLRPAAQRVYAGPQTEAERKEMRTLMVRVLRELRFPWWLRRRFFALYDAAV
;
A
#
# COMPACT_ATOMS: atom_id res chain seq x y z
N MET A 1 -10.72 22.49 -7.71
CA MET A 1 -11.81 21.55 -7.45
C MET A 1 -11.38 20.21 -8.05
N HIS A 2 -10.84 19.28 -7.25
CA HIS A 2 -10.56 17.94 -7.74
C HIS A 2 -11.84 17.14 -7.71
N ASP A 3 -12.21 16.57 -8.85
CA ASP A 3 -13.37 15.71 -9.01
C ASP A 3 -13.35 14.60 -7.96
N SER A 4 -14.23 14.68 -6.98
CA SER A 4 -14.40 13.66 -5.93
C SER A 4 -14.94 12.32 -6.48
N GLU A 5 -15.35 12.29 -7.74
CA GLU A 5 -15.91 11.10 -8.38
C GLU A 5 -14.85 10.06 -8.77
N SER A 6 -13.59 10.43 -8.90
CA SER A 6 -12.51 9.51 -9.33
C SER A 6 -12.13 8.44 -8.30
N TRP A 7 -12.52 8.59 -7.05
CA TRP A 7 -12.18 7.70 -5.93
C TRP A 7 -13.32 6.80 -5.47
N ASN A 8 -14.39 6.71 -6.23
CA ASN A 8 -15.50 5.83 -5.88
C ASN A 8 -15.08 4.36 -6.03
N ILE A 9 -14.67 3.74 -4.91
CA ILE A 9 -14.28 2.34 -4.80
C ILE A 9 -15.51 1.46 -4.42
N ALA A 10 -16.72 1.92 -4.70
CA ALA A 10 -17.90 1.10 -4.46
C ALA A 10 -17.86 -0.15 -5.35
N TYR A 11 -17.66 -1.31 -4.75
CA TYR A 11 -17.54 -2.60 -5.45
C TYR A 11 -18.67 -2.85 -6.45
N PRO A 12 -19.97 -2.67 -6.11
CA PRO A 12 -21.05 -2.93 -7.04
C PRO A 12 -20.95 -2.12 -8.33
N SER A 13 -20.54 -0.86 -8.26
CA SER A 13 -20.44 -0.01 -9.46
C SER A 13 -19.27 -0.41 -10.36
N LYS A 14 -18.16 -0.85 -9.77
CA LYS A 14 -16.94 -1.26 -10.50
C LYS A 14 -17.16 -2.57 -11.26
N PHE A 15 -17.89 -3.51 -10.68
CA PHE A 15 -18.05 -4.84 -11.24
C PHE A 15 -19.35 -5.03 -12.05
N ARG A 16 -20.30 -4.07 -12.00
CA ARG A 16 -21.54 -4.11 -12.78
C ARG A 16 -21.32 -4.35 -14.27
N VAL A 17 -20.19 -3.88 -14.81
CA VAL A 17 -19.85 -4.10 -16.22
C VAL A 17 -19.72 -5.59 -16.56
N LEU A 18 -19.29 -6.43 -15.61
CA LEU A 18 -19.10 -7.86 -15.81
C LEU A 18 -20.44 -8.60 -15.99
N SER A 19 -21.52 -8.13 -15.37
CA SER A 19 -22.86 -8.72 -15.53
C SER A 19 -23.44 -8.57 -16.94
N ARG A 20 -22.85 -7.72 -17.79
CA ARG A 20 -23.23 -7.58 -19.21
C ARG A 20 -22.70 -8.71 -20.09
N PHE A 21 -21.84 -9.55 -19.56
CA PHE A 21 -21.22 -10.67 -20.27
C PHE A 21 -21.68 -12.00 -19.68
N PRO A 22 -22.83 -12.56 -20.07
CA PRO A 22 -23.39 -13.75 -19.45
C PRO A 22 -22.52 -15.00 -19.59
N ALA A 23 -21.60 -15.00 -20.56
CA ALA A 23 -20.63 -16.09 -20.73
C ALA A 23 -19.44 -16.02 -19.74
N ILE A 24 -19.35 -14.96 -18.92
CA ILE A 24 -18.27 -14.78 -17.94
C ILE A 24 -18.80 -15.10 -16.56
N THR A 25 -18.29 -16.15 -15.93
CA THR A 25 -18.50 -16.42 -14.51
C THR A 25 -17.51 -15.59 -13.69
N THR A 26 -18.02 -14.73 -12.82
CA THR A 26 -17.20 -13.90 -11.93
C THR A 26 -17.19 -14.50 -10.54
N LEU A 27 -16.00 -14.76 -10.03
CA LEU A 27 -15.76 -15.25 -8.68
C LEU A 27 -15.09 -14.17 -7.84
N PHE A 28 -15.64 -13.89 -6.66
CA PHE A 28 -15.05 -12.98 -5.67
C PHE A 28 -14.61 -13.77 -4.45
N LEU A 29 -13.31 -13.75 -4.16
CA LEU A 29 -12.74 -14.39 -2.99
C LEU A 29 -12.48 -13.35 -1.89
N PRO A 30 -13.04 -13.51 -0.68
CA PRO A 30 -12.78 -12.60 0.44
C PRO A 30 -11.38 -12.86 1.01
N LEU A 31 -10.43 -11.98 0.76
CA LEU A 31 -9.09 -12.05 1.32
C LEU A 31 -9.09 -11.45 2.74
N SER A 32 -9.69 -12.16 3.69
CA SER A 32 -9.78 -11.77 5.08
C SER A 32 -8.96 -12.72 5.97
N ARG A 33 -8.38 -12.20 7.06
CA ARG A 33 -7.71 -13.04 8.06
C ARG A 33 -8.66 -13.95 8.83
N GLN A 34 -9.94 -13.71 8.74
CA GLN A 34 -10.98 -14.54 9.40
C GLN A 34 -11.44 -15.69 8.52
N VAL A 35 -11.35 -15.54 7.22
CA VAL A 35 -11.44 -16.66 6.30
C VAL A 35 -10.06 -17.29 6.26
N ALA A 36 -9.94 -18.54 6.64
CA ALA A 36 -8.67 -19.27 6.70
C ALA A 36 -8.05 -19.53 5.31
N ILE A 37 -7.99 -18.49 4.49
CA ILE A 37 -7.29 -18.51 3.22
C ILE A 37 -5.81 -18.29 3.53
N THR A 38 -5.10 -19.39 3.71
CA THR A 38 -3.66 -19.40 3.96
C THR A 38 -2.88 -18.90 2.74
N ASP A 39 -3.35 -19.20 1.55
CA ASP A 39 -2.78 -18.77 0.27
C ASP A 39 -3.89 -18.38 -0.71
N PRO A 40 -3.99 -17.11 -1.12
CA PRO A 40 -5.02 -16.65 -2.06
C PRO A 40 -4.99 -17.34 -3.41
N PHE A 41 -3.83 -17.82 -3.84
CA PHE A 41 -3.70 -18.54 -5.10
C PHE A 41 -4.27 -19.95 -5.01
N LEU A 42 -3.98 -20.67 -3.94
CA LEU A 42 -4.56 -21.98 -3.72
C LEU A 42 -6.07 -21.91 -3.59
N ALA A 43 -6.59 -20.92 -2.87
CA ALA A 43 -8.02 -20.67 -2.79
C ALA A 43 -8.65 -20.38 -4.16
N LEU A 44 -7.96 -19.66 -5.04
CA LEU A 44 -8.41 -19.42 -6.41
C LEU A 44 -8.42 -20.71 -7.25
N VAL A 45 -7.36 -21.52 -7.14
CA VAL A 45 -7.23 -22.80 -7.85
C VAL A 45 -8.35 -23.75 -7.43
N GLU A 46 -8.60 -23.86 -6.13
CA GLU A 46 -9.68 -24.66 -5.57
C GLU A 46 -11.07 -24.18 -6.03
N ALA A 47 -11.31 -22.88 -5.96
CA ALA A 47 -12.59 -22.29 -6.36
C ALA A 47 -12.88 -22.38 -7.87
N LEU A 48 -11.84 -22.54 -8.70
CA LEU A 48 -11.94 -22.75 -10.13
C LEU A 48 -11.91 -24.24 -10.52
N ASP A 49 -11.87 -25.15 -9.54
CA ASP A 49 -11.76 -26.60 -9.75
C ASP A 49 -10.61 -26.98 -10.71
N LEU A 50 -9.52 -26.26 -10.60
CA LEU A 50 -8.33 -26.51 -11.40
C LEU A 50 -7.50 -27.65 -10.79
N ASN A 51 -7.36 -28.74 -11.55
CA ASN A 51 -6.45 -29.82 -11.16
C ASN A 51 -5.01 -29.31 -11.01
N THR A 52 -4.53 -29.25 -9.80
CA THR A 52 -3.11 -28.96 -9.57
C THR A 52 -2.29 -30.16 -10.01
N PRO A 53 -1.31 -30.01 -10.92
CA PRO A 53 -0.37 -31.09 -11.23
C PRO A 53 0.33 -31.51 -9.94
N ALA A 54 0.45 -32.81 -9.77
CA ALA A 54 0.92 -33.52 -8.58
C ALA A 54 1.87 -32.72 -7.68
N GLY A 55 1.33 -32.32 -6.54
CA GLY A 55 2.06 -31.75 -5.42
C GLY A 55 1.97 -30.23 -5.34
N GLU A 56 1.37 -29.76 -4.25
CA GLU A 56 1.36 -28.34 -3.81
C GLU A 56 2.76 -27.71 -3.84
N GLN A 57 3.81 -28.49 -3.70
CA GLN A 57 5.21 -28.06 -3.68
C GLN A 57 5.70 -27.50 -5.02
N GLY A 58 5.21 -28.00 -6.17
CA GLY A 58 5.65 -27.53 -7.48
C GLY A 58 5.23 -26.09 -7.79
N TRP A 59 4.03 -25.68 -7.35
CA TRP A 59 3.49 -24.33 -7.56
C TRP A 59 4.03 -23.30 -6.55
N LEU A 60 4.46 -23.75 -5.38
CA LEU A 60 4.97 -22.91 -4.30
C LEU A 60 6.48 -22.68 -4.38
N ALA A 61 7.21 -23.57 -5.06
CA ALA A 61 8.68 -23.59 -5.08
C ALA A 61 9.35 -22.32 -5.67
N GLY A 62 8.63 -21.50 -6.42
CA GLY A 62 9.18 -20.28 -7.04
C GLY A 62 8.70 -18.97 -6.41
N ARG A 63 7.90 -19.00 -5.34
CA ARG A 63 7.31 -17.77 -4.78
C ARG A 63 8.27 -17.07 -3.83
N PRO A 64 8.55 -15.81 -4.05
CA PRO A 64 9.24 -15.01 -3.04
C PRO A 64 8.37 -14.95 -1.78
N SER A 65 8.91 -15.35 -0.65
CA SER A 65 8.23 -15.47 0.65
C SER A 65 7.64 -14.13 1.17
N LYS A 66 8.01 -13.01 0.58
CA LYS A 66 7.56 -11.68 0.98
C LYS A 66 7.43 -10.77 -0.25
N GLN A 67 6.20 -10.61 -0.74
CA GLN A 67 5.83 -9.57 -1.71
C GLN A 67 5.03 -8.48 -0.97
N ASN A 68 5.10 -7.24 -1.45
CA ASN A 68 4.36 -6.09 -0.93
C ASN A 68 4.67 -5.72 0.54
N ILE A 69 5.96 -5.70 0.90
CA ILE A 69 6.39 -5.22 2.20
C ILE A 69 6.16 -3.70 2.27
N GLN A 70 5.39 -3.28 3.27
CA GLN A 70 5.23 -1.86 3.58
C GLN A 70 6.55 -1.34 4.18
N PRO A 71 7.07 -0.18 3.71
CA PRO A 71 8.35 0.35 4.18
C PRO A 71 8.31 0.95 5.59
N GLY A 72 7.21 0.75 6.33
CA GLY A 72 7.02 1.31 7.66
C GLY A 72 6.79 2.82 7.68
N ALA A 73 6.48 3.37 8.86
CA ALA A 73 6.13 4.77 9.00
C ALA A 73 7.29 5.71 8.58
N ARG A 74 8.54 5.38 8.93
CA ARG A 74 9.73 6.16 8.55
C ARG A 74 9.99 6.13 7.04
N GLY A 75 9.85 4.96 6.40
CA GLY A 75 10.03 4.82 4.95
C GLY A 75 8.95 5.55 4.15
N ILE A 76 7.70 5.55 4.63
CA ILE A 76 6.61 6.31 4.01
C ILE A 76 6.86 7.81 4.14
N TRP A 77 7.25 8.30 5.32
CA TRP A 77 7.63 9.69 5.55
C TRP A 77 8.76 10.11 4.62
N MET A 78 9.84 9.33 4.54
CA MET A 78 10.97 9.59 3.65
C MET A 78 10.55 9.64 2.18
N SER A 79 9.66 8.73 1.73
CA SER A 79 9.12 8.74 0.37
C SER A 79 8.32 10.00 0.08
N ALA A 80 7.45 10.40 1.00
CA ALA A 80 6.62 11.60 0.86
C ALA A 80 7.49 12.87 0.81
N LEU A 81 8.46 12.99 1.71
CA LEU A 81 9.40 14.12 1.74
C LEU A 81 10.24 14.15 0.46
N CYS A 82 10.83 13.02 0.05
CA CYS A 82 11.64 12.93 -1.15
C CYS A 82 10.84 13.37 -2.40
N ARG A 83 9.61 12.89 -2.54
CA ARG A 83 8.72 13.28 -3.64
C ARG A 83 8.43 14.79 -3.65
N ARG A 84 8.08 15.36 -2.49
CA ARG A 84 7.82 16.80 -2.35
C ARG A 84 9.03 17.61 -2.78
N LEU A 85 10.21 17.31 -2.22
CA LEU A 85 11.44 18.02 -2.53
C LEU A 85 11.90 17.86 -3.99
N MET A 86 11.63 16.72 -4.62
CA MET A 86 11.85 16.53 -6.05
C MET A 86 10.99 17.48 -6.88
N VAL A 87 9.70 17.59 -6.59
CA VAL A 87 8.80 18.52 -7.26
C VAL A 87 9.28 19.97 -7.08
N GLU A 88 9.62 20.37 -5.85
CA GLU A 88 10.11 21.73 -5.54
C GLU A 88 11.46 22.07 -6.22
N THR A 89 12.28 21.05 -6.51
CA THR A 89 13.52 21.24 -7.28
C THR A 89 13.31 21.23 -8.80
N GLY A 90 12.10 20.92 -9.26
CA GLY A 90 11.77 20.78 -10.67
C GLY A 90 12.20 19.44 -11.28
N PHE A 91 12.48 18.43 -10.44
CA PHE A 91 12.82 17.08 -10.90
C PHE A 91 11.56 16.22 -11.00
N ASP A 92 11.51 15.35 -12.02
CA ASP A 92 10.36 14.47 -12.25
C ASP A 92 10.16 13.44 -11.11
N PRO A 93 9.08 13.54 -10.32
CA PRO A 93 8.81 12.64 -9.22
C PRO A 93 8.45 11.21 -9.68
N GLU A 94 8.11 11.00 -10.96
CA GLU A 94 7.81 9.68 -11.52
C GLU A 94 9.06 8.76 -11.50
N VAL A 95 10.26 9.34 -11.41
CA VAL A 95 11.48 8.57 -11.18
C VAL A 95 11.42 7.82 -9.86
N LEU A 96 10.90 8.46 -8.79
CA LEU A 96 10.71 7.80 -7.49
C LEU A 96 9.67 6.68 -7.58
N LYS A 97 8.60 6.88 -8.32
CA LYS A 97 7.57 5.84 -8.53
C LYS A 97 8.13 4.63 -9.28
N ARG A 98 8.87 4.87 -10.37
CA ARG A 98 9.53 3.80 -11.16
C ARG A 98 10.60 3.05 -10.36
N LYS A 99 11.29 3.74 -9.45
CA LYS A 99 12.36 3.20 -8.59
C LYS A 99 11.93 3.09 -7.12
N GLY A 100 10.63 3.05 -6.83
CA GLY A 100 10.08 3.02 -5.47
C GLY A 100 10.60 1.87 -4.59
N LYS A 101 11.23 0.88 -5.23
CA LYS A 101 11.96 -0.19 -4.54
C LYS A 101 13.11 0.32 -3.66
N VAL A 102 13.79 1.39 -4.06
CA VAL A 102 14.97 1.93 -3.36
C VAL A 102 14.68 2.24 -1.88
N ILE A 103 13.62 2.99 -1.59
CA ILE A 103 13.28 3.34 -0.20
C ILE A 103 12.74 2.12 0.55
N ARG A 104 12.00 1.25 -0.11
CA ARG A 104 11.52 0.01 0.50
C ARG A 104 12.67 -0.91 0.90
N ASP A 105 13.64 -1.12 0.02
CA ASP A 105 14.79 -1.98 0.27
C ASP A 105 15.65 -1.40 1.41
N LEU A 106 15.83 -0.07 1.45
CA LEU A 106 16.46 0.63 2.57
C LEU A 106 15.70 0.43 3.88
N ALA A 107 14.37 0.55 3.86
CA ALA A 107 13.53 0.36 5.04
C ALA A 107 13.62 -1.06 5.60
N ILE A 108 13.69 -2.06 4.72
CA ILE A 108 13.90 -3.47 5.12
C ILE A 108 15.29 -3.65 5.74
N GLU A 109 16.33 -3.11 5.11
CA GLU A 109 17.71 -3.17 5.60
C GLU A 109 17.84 -2.58 7.01
N LEU A 110 17.14 -1.47 7.27
CA LEU A 110 17.14 -0.77 8.55
C LEU A 110 16.10 -1.31 9.56
N GLY A 111 15.28 -2.29 9.17
CA GLY A 111 14.23 -2.86 10.01
C GLY A 111 13.02 -1.94 10.24
N TRP A 112 12.87 -0.88 9.45
CA TRP A 112 11.73 0.06 9.56
C TRP A 112 10.41 -0.57 9.14
N ASP A 113 10.43 -1.63 8.32
CA ASP A 113 9.27 -2.40 7.91
C ASP A 113 8.53 -3.09 9.06
N ARG A 114 9.17 -3.18 10.23
CA ARG A 114 8.57 -3.72 11.47
C ARG A 114 7.61 -2.73 12.11
N GLU A 115 7.82 -1.42 11.92
CA GLU A 115 6.97 -0.34 12.41
C GLU A 115 5.90 -0.03 11.35
N LYS A 116 4.78 -0.75 11.40
CA LYS A 116 3.70 -0.58 10.43
C LYS A 116 3.19 0.86 10.43
N PHE A 117 3.08 1.45 9.23
CA PHE A 117 2.39 2.71 9.05
C PHE A 117 0.87 2.48 9.10
N ASP A 118 0.18 3.33 9.83
CA ASP A 118 -1.26 3.47 9.80
C ASP A 118 -1.59 4.97 9.77
N GLY A 119 -2.05 5.44 8.62
CA GLY A 119 -2.38 6.86 8.41
C GLY A 119 -3.80 7.23 8.81
N PHE A 120 -4.61 6.24 9.22
CA PHE A 120 -5.98 6.50 9.62
C PHE A 120 -6.02 6.89 11.11
N ASP A 121 -6.61 8.05 11.39
CA ASP A 121 -7.15 8.35 12.71
C ASP A 121 -8.58 7.79 12.82
N GLN A 122 -9.12 7.72 14.04
CA GLN A 122 -10.46 7.17 14.25
C GLN A 122 -11.55 7.96 13.49
N PRO A 123 -11.57 9.31 13.49
CA PRO A 123 -12.54 10.07 12.72
C PRO A 123 -12.51 9.80 11.21
N LEU A 124 -11.34 9.64 10.62
CA LEU A 124 -11.20 9.32 9.20
C LEU A 124 -11.67 7.89 8.92
N GLN A 125 -11.29 6.94 9.77
CA GLN A 125 -11.74 5.56 9.66
C GLN A 125 -13.27 5.47 9.72
N ASP A 126 -13.90 6.15 10.66
CA ASP A 126 -15.36 6.15 10.84
C ASP A 126 -16.07 6.73 9.60
N ARG A 127 -15.57 7.86 9.07
CA ARG A 127 -16.11 8.46 7.84
C ARG A 127 -16.01 7.53 6.64
N VAL A 128 -14.84 6.91 6.42
CA VAL A 128 -14.62 5.99 5.32
C VAL A 128 -15.50 4.75 5.46
N SER A 129 -15.58 4.19 6.68
CA SER A 129 -16.41 3.03 6.96
C SER A 129 -17.89 3.32 6.76
N ALA A 130 -18.38 4.45 7.25
CA ALA A 130 -19.76 4.88 7.05
C ALA A 130 -20.10 5.11 5.57
N PHE A 131 -19.19 5.73 4.82
CA PHE A 131 -19.38 6.00 3.41
C PHE A 131 -19.55 4.72 2.58
N TYR A 132 -18.79 3.67 2.90
CA TYR A 132 -18.85 2.41 2.14
C TYR A 132 -19.75 1.34 2.76
N ALA A 133 -20.34 1.57 3.94
CA ALA A 133 -21.05 0.54 4.71
C ALA A 133 -22.15 -0.16 3.88
N SER A 134 -23.06 0.58 3.27
CA SER A 134 -24.19 -0.01 2.53
C SER A 134 -23.74 -0.74 1.27
N SER A 135 -22.77 -0.18 0.53
CA SER A 135 -22.26 -0.82 -0.69
C SER A 135 -21.47 -2.08 -0.41
N ASN A 136 -20.67 -2.08 0.65
CA ASN A 136 -19.91 -3.24 1.08
C ASN A 136 -20.82 -4.35 1.60
N GLU A 137 -21.83 -3.99 2.39
CA GLU A 137 -22.82 -4.96 2.90
C GLU A 137 -23.60 -5.60 1.75
N ALA A 138 -24.12 -4.81 0.82
CA ALA A 138 -24.81 -5.33 -0.35
C ALA A 138 -23.94 -6.30 -1.16
N PHE A 139 -22.67 -5.93 -1.39
CA PHE A 139 -21.70 -6.77 -2.08
C PHE A 139 -21.42 -8.09 -1.35
N ALA A 140 -21.23 -8.03 -0.02
CA ALA A 140 -20.94 -9.21 0.79
C ALA A 140 -22.13 -10.18 0.82
N GLN A 141 -23.34 -9.67 0.97
CA GLN A 141 -24.56 -10.48 0.95
C GLN A 141 -24.79 -11.12 -0.43
N GLU A 142 -24.59 -10.37 -1.52
CA GLU A 142 -24.79 -10.87 -2.89
C GLU A 142 -23.79 -11.98 -3.25
N HIS A 143 -22.53 -11.82 -2.88
CA HIS A 143 -21.47 -12.70 -3.40
C HIS A 143 -20.97 -13.74 -2.40
N TRP A 144 -21.17 -13.51 -1.09
CA TRP A 144 -20.67 -14.41 -0.05
C TRP A 144 -21.75 -14.90 0.92
N GLY A 145 -22.96 -14.32 0.89
CA GLY A 145 -24.06 -14.70 1.77
C GLY A 145 -23.87 -14.38 3.24
N VAL A 146 -22.90 -13.51 3.58
CA VAL A 146 -22.56 -13.12 4.95
C VAL A 146 -22.38 -11.61 5.06
N SER A 147 -22.40 -11.07 6.29
CA SER A 147 -22.18 -9.63 6.46
C SER A 147 -20.74 -9.23 6.20
N TRP A 148 -20.54 -8.02 5.65
CA TRP A 148 -19.19 -7.46 5.44
C TRP A 148 -18.39 -7.43 6.73
N THR A 149 -18.99 -7.01 7.84
CA THR A 149 -18.30 -6.88 9.13
C THR A 149 -17.88 -8.21 9.75
N SER A 150 -18.55 -9.32 9.39
CA SER A 150 -18.13 -10.66 9.83
C SER A 150 -16.83 -11.09 9.15
N LEU A 151 -16.61 -10.71 7.90
CA LEU A 151 -15.39 -11.01 7.14
C LEU A 151 -14.28 -9.98 7.41
N PHE A 152 -14.66 -8.72 7.53
CA PHE A 152 -13.74 -7.58 7.67
C PHE A 152 -14.11 -6.74 8.90
N PRO A 153 -13.89 -7.26 10.12
CA PRO A 153 -14.22 -6.52 11.33
C PRO A 153 -13.41 -5.24 11.43
N LEU A 154 -14.08 -4.16 11.79
CA LEU A 154 -13.43 -2.89 12.06
C LEU A 154 -12.51 -3.05 13.27
N ARG A 155 -11.27 -2.63 13.12
CA ARG A 155 -10.31 -2.51 14.21
C ARG A 155 -10.19 -1.04 14.57
N PRO A 156 -10.03 -0.70 15.86
CA PRO A 156 -9.73 0.68 16.24
C PRO A 156 -8.51 1.19 15.46
N ALA A 157 -8.60 2.40 14.93
CA ALA A 157 -7.48 3.03 14.28
C ALA A 157 -6.35 3.20 15.31
N ALA A 158 -5.18 2.69 14.98
CA ALA A 158 -3.97 2.91 15.75
C ALA A 158 -3.04 3.77 14.91
N GLN A 159 -3.32 5.09 14.86
CA GLN A 159 -2.54 6.00 14.05
C GLN A 159 -1.04 5.85 14.36
N ARG A 160 -0.28 5.37 13.38
CA ARG A 160 1.16 5.15 13.46
C ARG A 160 1.82 5.91 12.32
N VAL A 161 2.09 7.18 12.59
CA VAL A 161 2.79 8.08 11.67
C VAL A 161 4.12 8.49 12.28
N TYR A 162 5.14 8.62 11.44
CA TYR A 162 6.40 9.20 11.85
C TYR A 162 6.35 10.71 11.57
N ALA A 163 6.53 11.51 12.61
CA ALA A 163 6.44 12.97 12.52
C ALA A 163 7.70 13.64 11.94
N GLY A 164 8.72 12.85 11.64
CA GLY A 164 10.04 13.33 11.22
C GLY A 164 11.07 13.22 12.34
N PRO A 165 12.35 13.49 12.05
CA PRO A 165 13.43 13.42 13.04
C PRO A 165 13.26 14.52 14.09
N GLN A 166 13.35 14.14 15.37
CA GLN A 166 13.14 15.04 16.51
C GLN A 166 14.46 15.55 17.10
N THR A 167 15.56 14.82 16.88
CA THR A 167 16.88 15.16 17.41
C THR A 167 17.85 15.50 16.29
N GLU A 168 18.91 16.24 16.62
CA GLU A 168 19.98 16.55 15.66
C GLU A 168 20.69 15.28 15.14
N ALA A 169 20.84 14.28 15.99
CA ALA A 169 21.39 12.99 15.59
C ALA A 169 20.53 12.30 14.55
N GLU A 170 19.21 12.25 14.76
CA GLU A 170 18.26 11.71 13.80
C GLU A 170 18.22 12.49 12.49
N ARG A 171 18.31 13.82 12.54
CA ARG A 171 18.39 14.67 11.34
C ARG A 171 19.61 14.34 10.50
N LYS A 172 20.76 14.20 11.14
CA LYS A 172 22.03 13.84 10.49
C LYS A 172 21.98 12.45 9.88
N GLU A 173 21.42 11.48 10.60
CA GLU A 173 21.20 10.12 10.09
C GLU A 173 20.27 10.14 8.86
N MET A 174 19.11 10.77 8.98
CA MET A 174 18.13 10.84 7.92
C MET A 174 18.68 11.56 6.68
N ARG A 175 19.46 12.62 6.87
CA ARG A 175 20.18 13.31 5.79
C ARG A 175 21.14 12.37 5.07
N THR A 176 21.90 11.55 5.79
CA THR A 176 22.84 10.57 5.23
C THR A 176 22.11 9.52 4.39
N LEU A 177 20.99 9.02 4.90
CA LEU A 177 20.13 8.07 4.19
C LEU A 177 19.52 8.71 2.92
N MET A 178 19.11 9.97 3.00
CA MET A 178 18.61 10.70 1.84
C MET A 178 19.68 10.87 0.74
N VAL A 179 20.93 11.12 1.10
CA VAL A 179 22.06 11.13 0.14
C VAL A 179 22.18 9.79 -0.57
N ARG A 180 22.06 8.69 0.17
CA ARG A 180 22.08 7.33 -0.41
C ARG A 180 20.93 7.12 -1.40
N VAL A 181 19.71 7.46 -1.01
CA VAL A 181 18.51 7.37 -1.87
C VAL A 181 18.69 8.18 -3.15
N LEU A 182 19.12 9.44 -3.05
CA LEU A 182 19.33 10.30 -4.23
C LEU A 182 20.41 9.76 -5.17
N ARG A 183 21.45 9.10 -4.63
CA ARG A 183 22.49 8.45 -5.45
C ARG A 183 21.89 7.28 -6.25
N GLU A 184 21.13 6.42 -5.61
CA GLU A 184 20.52 5.26 -6.27
C GLU A 184 19.45 5.67 -7.30
N LEU A 185 18.71 6.76 -7.03
CA LEU A 185 17.79 7.37 -7.97
C LEU A 185 18.50 8.08 -9.15
N ARG A 186 19.83 8.20 -9.12
CA ARG A 186 20.63 8.98 -10.07
C ARG A 186 20.19 10.44 -10.14
N PHE A 187 19.84 10.99 -8.98
CA PHE A 187 19.42 12.39 -8.89
C PHE A 187 20.58 13.31 -9.30
N PRO A 188 20.35 14.33 -10.16
CA PRO A 188 21.38 15.18 -10.70
C PRO A 188 22.18 15.89 -9.60
N TRP A 189 23.51 15.84 -9.66
CA TRP A 189 24.39 16.42 -8.65
C TRP A 189 24.20 17.93 -8.48
N TRP A 190 23.88 18.63 -9.56
CA TRP A 190 23.67 20.08 -9.55
C TRP A 190 22.35 20.51 -8.88
N LEU A 191 21.37 19.61 -8.77
CA LEU A 191 20.15 19.83 -8.01
C LEU A 191 20.29 19.49 -6.51
N ARG A 192 21.32 18.73 -6.13
CA ARG A 192 21.46 18.26 -4.73
C ARG A 192 21.58 19.38 -3.74
N ARG A 193 22.30 20.48 -4.07
CA ARG A 193 22.44 21.64 -3.20
C ARG A 193 21.08 22.26 -2.88
N ARG A 194 20.24 22.45 -3.91
CA ARG A 194 18.89 22.99 -3.73
C ARG A 194 18.01 22.02 -2.96
N PHE A 195 18.08 20.73 -3.27
CA PHE A 195 17.34 19.70 -2.55
C PHE A 195 17.66 19.72 -1.05
N PHE A 196 18.93 19.77 -0.66
CA PHE A 196 19.29 19.77 0.74
C PHE A 196 19.02 21.10 1.44
N ALA A 197 19.05 22.22 0.77
CA ALA A 197 18.57 23.49 1.33
C ALA A 197 17.07 23.42 1.67
N LEU A 198 16.26 22.84 0.80
CA LEU A 198 14.84 22.61 1.06
C LEU A 198 14.61 21.54 2.14
N TYR A 199 15.44 20.49 2.18
CA TYR A 199 15.41 19.47 3.22
C TYR A 199 15.67 20.10 4.61
N ASP A 200 16.75 20.86 4.76
CA ASP A 200 17.14 21.49 6.02
C ASP A 200 16.08 22.52 6.50
N ALA A 201 15.32 23.12 5.60
CA ALA A 201 14.20 24.00 5.92
C ALA A 201 12.91 23.26 6.29
N ALA A 202 12.78 21.99 5.90
CA ALA A 202 11.57 21.18 6.08
C ALA A 202 11.62 20.27 7.31
N VAL A 203 12.80 20.05 7.89
CA VAL A 203 13.10 19.12 8.96
C VAL A 203 13.77 19.84 10.13
#